data_00188203ddd7123951dc819e23bfc890
#
_entry.id   00188203ddd7123951dc819e23bfc890
#
_cell.length_a   1.000
_cell.length_b   1.000
_cell.length_c   1.000
_cell.angle_alpha   90.00
_cell.angle_beta   90.00
_cell.angle_gamma   90.00
#
_symmetry.space_group_name_H-M   'P 1'
#
loop_
_entity.id
_entity.type
_entity.pdbx_description
1 polymer ?
#
loop_
_entity_poly.entity_id
_entity_poly.type
_entity_poly.pdbx_seq_one_letter_code
_entity_poly.pdbx_strand_id
1 'polypeptide(L)'
;LPIIKKIMDVATHPNVGVCWNSNNSDLEPAGLEHNFNLVKNRLGSTTHVKALDGYPFAELMKLFVRAGYRGWWLIEAGGKPPADRVQAFARLRQQFDELLSAAQAG
;
A
#
# COMPACT_ATOMS: atom_id res chain seq x y z
N LEU A 1 -12.86 -3.28 1.68
CA LEU A 1 -12.22 -4.35 0.89
C LEU A 1 -13.11 -5.55 0.60
N PRO A 2 -14.07 -5.94 1.44
CA PRO A 2 -15.00 -7.01 1.07
C PRO A 2 -15.77 -6.73 -0.24
N ILE A 3 -16.13 -5.48 -0.50
CA ILE A 3 -16.79 -5.08 -1.75
C ILE A 3 -15.82 -5.18 -2.93
N ILE A 4 -14.58 -4.75 -2.76
CA ILE A 4 -13.52 -4.88 -3.77
C ILE A 4 -13.29 -6.36 -4.10
N LYS A 5 -13.26 -7.23 -3.11
CA LYS A 5 -13.17 -8.68 -3.32
C LYS A 5 -14.28 -9.20 -4.21
N LYS A 6 -15.53 -8.79 -3.96
CA LYS A 6 -16.69 -9.19 -4.79
C LYS A 6 -16.55 -8.70 -6.23
N ILE A 7 -16.08 -7.48 -6.44
CA ILE A 7 -15.81 -6.93 -7.77
C ILE A 7 -14.74 -7.76 -8.48
N MET A 8 -13.66 -8.07 -7.79
CA MET A 8 -12.55 -8.85 -8.34
C MET A 8 -12.93 -10.29 -8.66
N ASP A 9 -13.85 -10.87 -7.91
CA ASP A 9 -14.35 -12.21 -8.17
C ASP A 9 -15.15 -12.29 -9.51
N VAL A 10 -15.73 -11.17 -9.95
CA VAL A 10 -16.45 -11.05 -11.23
C VAL A 10 -15.51 -10.60 -12.36
N ALA A 11 -14.59 -9.69 -12.07
CA ALA A 11 -13.62 -9.16 -13.04
C ALA A 11 -12.41 -10.11 -13.16
N THR A 12 -12.56 -11.16 -13.93
CA THR A 12 -11.57 -12.27 -13.99
C THR A 12 -10.44 -12.07 -14.99
N HIS A 13 -10.49 -11.02 -15.82
CA HIS A 13 -9.44 -10.77 -16.81
C HIS A 13 -8.10 -10.49 -16.10
N PRO A 14 -6.97 -11.09 -16.55
CA PRO A 14 -5.67 -10.97 -15.86
C PRO A 14 -5.12 -9.54 -15.81
N ASN A 15 -5.55 -8.63 -16.69
CA ASN A 15 -5.14 -7.24 -16.67
C ASN A 15 -5.95 -6.37 -15.69
N VAL A 16 -6.94 -6.93 -15.03
CA VAL A 16 -7.70 -6.24 -13.98
C VAL A 16 -7.10 -6.58 -12.63
N GLY A 17 -6.52 -5.59 -11.99
CA GLY A 17 -5.88 -5.74 -10.69
C GLY A 17 -6.33 -4.68 -9.69
N VAL A 18 -6.02 -4.93 -8.43
CA VAL A 18 -6.30 -4.01 -7.33
C VAL A 18 -5.14 -3.05 -7.16
N CYS A 19 -5.44 -1.75 -7.09
CA CYS A 19 -4.51 -0.73 -6.63
C CYS A 19 -4.79 -0.44 -5.15
N TRP A 20 -3.86 -0.79 -4.28
CA TRP A 20 -4.00 -0.50 -2.86
C TRP A 20 -3.72 0.97 -2.58
N ASN A 21 -4.63 1.68 -1.90
CA ASN A 21 -4.54 3.13 -1.69
C ASN A 21 -4.19 3.56 -0.27
N SER A 22 -4.04 2.65 0.68
CA SER A 22 -3.70 2.94 2.07
C SER A 22 -4.71 3.88 2.75
N ASN A 23 -5.96 3.47 2.77
CA ASN A 23 -7.04 4.20 3.44
C ASN A 23 -7.38 3.58 4.80
N ASN A 24 -7.84 4.38 5.74
CA ASN A 24 -8.22 3.87 7.06
C ASN A 24 -9.34 2.82 7.00
N SER A 25 -10.20 2.88 5.99
CA SER A 25 -11.21 1.84 5.75
C SER A 25 -10.63 0.46 5.47
N ASP A 26 -9.35 0.37 5.10
CA ASP A 26 -8.66 -0.90 4.88
C ASP A 26 -8.45 -1.69 6.18
N LEU A 27 -8.56 -1.00 7.32
CA LEU A 27 -8.35 -1.58 8.65
C LEU A 27 -9.64 -2.15 9.25
N GLU A 28 -10.79 -1.86 8.62
CA GLU A 28 -12.11 -2.17 9.15
C GLU A 28 -12.84 -3.26 8.34
N PRO A 29 -13.69 -4.07 8.97
CA PRO A 29 -13.79 -4.24 10.42
C PRO A 29 -12.78 -5.24 10.99
N ALA A 30 -12.16 -6.09 10.15
CA ALA A 30 -11.42 -7.28 10.56
C ALA A 30 -9.89 -7.09 10.63
N GLY A 31 -9.41 -5.88 10.36
CA GLY A 31 -7.99 -5.53 10.41
C GLY A 31 -7.28 -5.62 9.07
N LEU A 32 -6.08 -5.05 9.04
CA LEU A 32 -5.28 -4.89 7.83
C LEU A 32 -4.94 -6.25 7.17
N GLU A 33 -4.40 -7.17 7.94
CA GLU A 33 -3.96 -8.46 7.40
C GLU A 33 -5.11 -9.24 6.79
N HIS A 34 -6.26 -9.30 7.47
CA HIS A 34 -7.45 -9.96 6.94
C HIS A 34 -7.88 -9.34 5.60
N ASN A 35 -7.99 -8.02 5.56
CA ASN A 35 -8.43 -7.30 4.37
C ASN A 35 -7.41 -7.41 3.22
N PHE A 36 -6.12 -7.36 3.54
CA PHE A 36 -5.07 -7.59 2.55
C PHE A 36 -5.17 -8.99 1.93
N ASN A 37 -5.40 -10.01 2.75
CA ASN A 37 -5.52 -11.40 2.29
C ASN A 37 -6.70 -11.61 1.33
N LEU A 38 -7.74 -10.77 1.40
CA LEU A 38 -8.87 -10.84 0.46
C LEU A 38 -8.46 -10.51 -0.98
N VAL A 39 -7.43 -9.69 -1.18
CA VAL A 39 -7.08 -9.15 -2.50
C VAL A 39 -5.63 -9.40 -2.91
N LYS A 40 -4.80 -9.97 -2.06
CA LYS A 40 -3.35 -10.12 -2.30
C LYS A 40 -2.99 -10.83 -3.59
N ASN A 41 -3.82 -11.76 -4.05
CA ASN A 41 -3.60 -12.51 -5.29
C ASN A 41 -4.04 -11.74 -6.54
N ARG A 42 -4.64 -10.59 -6.38
CA ARG A 42 -5.15 -9.75 -7.45
C ARG A 42 -4.55 -8.35 -7.46
N LEU A 43 -3.44 -8.14 -6.75
CA LEU A 43 -2.72 -6.87 -6.76
C LEU A 43 -2.26 -6.53 -8.19
N GLY A 44 -2.47 -5.28 -8.59
CA GLY A 44 -1.98 -4.76 -9.85
C GLY A 44 -0.52 -4.35 -9.80
N SER A 45 -0.10 -3.52 -10.73
CA SER A 45 1.30 -3.10 -10.88
C SER A 45 1.65 -1.86 -10.05
N THR A 46 0.69 -1.20 -9.43
CA THR A 46 0.91 0.01 -8.63
C THR A 46 0.18 -0.08 -7.30
N THR A 47 0.76 0.56 -6.29
CA THR A 47 0.13 0.80 -5.00
C THR A 47 0.46 2.21 -4.52
N HIS A 48 -0.43 2.84 -3.78
CA HIS A 48 -0.23 4.18 -3.27
C HIS A 48 0.07 4.17 -1.78
N VAL A 49 1.07 4.93 -1.39
CA VAL A 49 1.32 5.32 0.00
C VAL A 49 1.12 6.82 0.13
N LYS A 50 0.68 7.24 1.31
CA LYS A 50 0.55 8.65 1.65
C LYS A 50 1.77 9.12 2.42
N ALA A 51 1.70 10.22 3.14
CA ALA A 51 2.70 10.50 4.15
C ALA A 51 2.83 9.26 5.05
N LEU A 52 4.06 8.80 5.30
CA LEU A 52 4.30 7.50 5.94
C LEU A 52 4.05 7.54 7.46
N ASP A 53 2.91 8.10 7.85
CA ASP A 53 2.42 8.22 9.22
C ASP A 53 0.90 7.97 9.27
N GLY A 54 0.36 7.79 10.46
CA GLY A 54 -1.08 7.65 10.68
C GLY A 54 -1.74 6.39 10.10
N TYR A 55 -0.96 5.46 9.57
CA TYR A 55 -1.40 4.20 8.99
C TYR A 55 -0.33 3.13 9.27
N PRO A 56 -0.67 1.84 9.46
CA PRO A 56 0.31 0.80 9.81
C PRO A 56 1.19 0.38 8.62
N PHE A 57 2.00 1.29 8.10
CA PHE A 57 2.84 1.03 6.93
C PHE A 57 3.89 -0.06 7.14
N ALA A 58 4.43 -0.19 8.34
CA ALA A 58 5.39 -1.25 8.66
C ALA A 58 4.76 -2.64 8.47
N GLU A 59 3.53 -2.82 8.96
CA GLU A 59 2.78 -4.07 8.78
C GLU A 59 2.39 -4.26 7.32
N LEU A 60 1.88 -3.22 6.66
CA LEU A 60 1.51 -3.27 5.25
C LEU A 60 2.68 -3.72 4.38
N MET A 61 3.86 -3.14 4.55
CA MET A 61 5.03 -3.49 3.74
C MET A 61 5.47 -4.94 3.96
N LYS A 62 5.36 -5.46 5.19
CA LYS A 62 5.61 -6.88 5.44
C LYS A 62 4.64 -7.78 4.67
N LEU A 63 3.37 -7.42 4.62
CA LEU A 63 2.37 -8.16 3.86
C LEU A 63 2.68 -8.16 2.36
N PHE A 64 3.04 -7.01 1.79
CA PHE A 64 3.42 -6.90 0.39
C PHE A 64 4.68 -7.70 0.06
N VAL A 65 5.70 -7.63 0.91
CA VAL A 65 6.95 -8.40 0.73
C VAL A 65 6.67 -9.90 0.76
N ARG A 66 5.89 -10.36 1.72
CA ARG A 66 5.49 -11.77 1.83
C ARG A 66 4.68 -12.25 0.64
N ALA A 67 3.85 -11.36 0.07
CA ALA A 67 3.07 -11.66 -1.13
C ALA A 67 3.91 -11.65 -2.42
N GLY A 68 5.18 -11.30 -2.36
CA GLY A 68 6.06 -11.23 -3.53
C GLY A 68 5.78 -10.06 -4.46
N TYR A 69 5.21 -8.98 -3.93
CA TYR A 69 4.87 -7.80 -4.74
C TYR A 69 6.11 -7.17 -5.37
N ARG A 70 6.05 -6.90 -6.67
CA ARG A 70 7.13 -6.31 -7.47
C ARG A 70 6.71 -5.06 -8.24
N GLY A 71 5.54 -4.54 -7.93
CA GLY A 71 5.04 -3.32 -8.58
C GLY A 71 5.65 -2.04 -8.02
N TRP A 72 5.10 -0.93 -8.48
CA TRP A 72 5.52 0.40 -8.09
C TRP A 72 4.83 0.85 -6.80
N TRP A 73 5.58 1.51 -5.95
CA TRP A 73 5.07 2.24 -4.81
C TRP A 73 5.03 3.73 -5.15
N LEU A 74 3.85 4.28 -5.22
CA LEU A 74 3.65 5.68 -5.61
C LEU A 74 3.25 6.49 -4.38
N ILE A 75 3.92 7.63 -4.19
CA ILE A 75 3.55 8.56 -3.12
C ILE A 75 2.42 9.44 -3.63
N GLU A 76 1.27 9.34 -2.96
CA GLU A 76 0.12 10.21 -3.19
C GLU A 76 0.15 11.35 -2.18
N ALA A 77 0.70 12.48 -2.60
CA ALA A 77 0.76 13.68 -1.78
C ALA A 77 -0.54 14.47 -1.89
N GLY A 78 -1.13 14.78 -0.77
CA GLY A 78 -2.32 15.63 -0.68
C GLY A 78 -2.06 16.88 0.15
N GLY A 79 -3.00 17.83 0.07
CA GLY A 79 -2.94 19.06 0.87
C GLY A 79 -1.97 20.11 0.34
N LYS A 80 -1.59 21.04 1.21
CA LYS A 80 -0.70 22.16 0.85
C LYS A 80 0.74 21.65 0.70
N PRO A 81 1.42 21.95 -0.43
CA PRO A 81 2.82 21.56 -0.59
C PRO A 81 3.71 22.19 0.51
N PRO A 82 4.70 21.44 1.04
CA PRO A 82 5.66 22.00 1.97
C PRO A 82 6.55 23.06 1.30
N ALA A 83 7.14 23.96 2.09
CA ALA A 83 8.00 25.02 1.60
C ALA A 83 9.24 24.46 0.88
N ASP A 84 9.86 23.43 1.46
CA ASP A 84 10.99 22.72 0.82
C ASP A 84 10.52 21.31 0.38
N ARG A 85 10.09 21.22 -0.88
CA ARG A 85 9.57 19.99 -1.46
C ARG A 85 10.66 18.94 -1.66
N VAL A 86 11.86 19.36 -2.03
CA VAL A 86 13.00 18.45 -2.25
C VAL A 86 13.35 17.74 -0.94
N GLN A 87 13.48 18.50 0.14
CA GLN A 87 13.78 17.92 1.46
C GLN A 87 12.64 17.02 1.97
N ALA A 88 11.39 17.42 1.74
CA ALA A 88 10.24 16.61 2.12
C ALA A 88 10.22 15.26 1.41
N PHE A 89 10.48 15.23 0.11
CA PHE A 89 10.57 13.98 -0.65
C PHE A 89 11.80 13.15 -0.25
N ALA A 90 12.92 13.78 0.04
CA ALA A 90 14.11 13.07 0.52
C ALA A 90 13.83 12.34 1.85
N ARG A 91 13.11 12.98 2.76
CA ARG A 91 12.69 12.35 4.03
C ARG A 91 11.72 11.21 3.81
N LEU A 92 10.72 11.38 2.96
CA LEU A 92 9.78 10.32 2.62
C LEU A 92 10.48 9.13 1.98
N ARG A 93 11.44 9.37 1.11
CA ARG A 93 12.24 8.31 0.51
C ARG A 93 13.05 7.55 1.55
N GLN A 94 13.68 8.26 2.46
CA GLN A 94 14.43 7.63 3.56
C GLN A 94 13.51 6.79 4.44
N GLN A 95 12.37 7.32 4.87
CA GLN A 95 11.39 6.57 5.66
C GLN A 95 10.90 5.33 4.93
N PHE A 96 10.63 5.45 3.65
CA PHE A 96 10.21 4.32 2.82
C PHE A 96 11.30 3.24 2.77
N ASP A 97 12.54 3.62 2.51
CA ASP A 97 13.66 2.67 2.43
C ASP A 97 13.90 1.95 3.76
N GLU A 98 13.76 2.66 4.88
CA GLU A 98 13.86 2.07 6.23
C GLU A 98 12.74 1.05 6.48
N LEU A 99 11.50 1.40 6.16
CA LEU A 99 10.35 0.52 6.32
C LEU A 99 10.45 -0.73 5.42
N LEU A 100 10.87 -0.54 4.18
CA LEU A 100 11.05 -1.64 3.24
C LEU A 100 12.17 -2.58 3.67
N SER A 101 13.30 -2.04 4.09
CA SER A 101 14.43 -2.82 4.60
C SER A 101 14.03 -3.64 5.82
N ALA A 102 13.29 -3.05 6.75
CA ALA A 102 12.76 -3.76 7.92
C ALA A 102 11.78 -4.87 7.53
N ALA A 103 10.94 -4.63 6.53
CA ALA A 103 10.00 -5.64 6.03
C ALA A 103 10.71 -6.81 5.36
N GLN A 104 11.79 -6.55 4.62
CA GLN A 104 12.60 -7.57 3.95
C GLN A 104 13.45 -8.39 4.92
N ALA A 105 13.88 -7.81 6.03
CA ALA A 105 14.65 -8.49 7.07
C ALA A 105 13.80 -9.38 7.98
N GLY A 106 12.53 -9.07 8.09
CA GLY A 106 11.58 -9.85 8.88
C GLY A 106 10.91 -10.94 8.09
#